data_3aa654243c5e571ddbcf7af64ca16755
#
_entry.id   3aa654243c5e571ddbcf7af64ca16755
#
_cell.length_a   1.000
_cell.length_b   1.000
_cell.length_c   1.000
_cell.angle_alpha   90.00
_cell.angle_beta   90.00
_cell.angle_gamma   90.00
#
_symmetry.space_group_name_H-M   'P 1'
#
loop_
_entity.id
_entity.type
_entity.pdbx_description
1 polymer ?
#
loop_
_entity_poly.entity_id
_entity_poly.type
_entity_poly.pdbx_seq_one_letter_code
_entity_poly.pdbx_strand_id
1 'polypeptide(L)'
;MPLPRNGDELAQMIMARLRWYAYRIRFHPWTTDELPKILGTVHDYIRLTRLDRPIGIWLLLWPTLWALWIGSRGQPKPLIFIIFVAGTVLMRSAGCAVNDYADRRFDPHVARTKDRPLAAGRLSPLEALVLFALLSLSALMLALQLNRLTLLYAVAGGFIAVTYPFVKRFLSVPQMYLGLAFGAGIPMAFAAQTESVPRVAWLLLLANVLWVTVYDTMYAMVDRNDDVKIGVRSTAILFGDSDRHIIAVLQVMTLVSLYLVGKIIRADSWYNAGLIAGAVFFIYQLWLIRDRDRDGCFRAFLNNNYVGMSVFIGLALEYQFHR
;
A
#
# COMPACT_ATOMS: atom_id res chain seq x y z
N MET A 1 38.29 2.33 -27.69
CA MET A 1 39.26 1.79 -26.71
C MET A 1 39.35 0.29 -26.94
N PRO A 2 40.52 -0.30 -26.99
CA PRO A 2 40.69 -1.74 -27.12
C PRO A 2 40.16 -2.42 -25.82
N LEU A 3 39.63 -3.63 -25.94
CA LEU A 3 39.17 -4.43 -24.82
C LEU A 3 40.34 -4.87 -23.94
N PRO A 4 40.21 -4.89 -22.59
CA PRO A 4 41.26 -5.32 -21.68
C PRO A 4 41.64 -6.79 -21.93
N ARG A 5 42.94 -7.09 -21.94
CA ARG A 5 43.50 -8.40 -22.27
C ARG A 5 43.60 -9.34 -21.04
N ASN A 6 43.58 -8.80 -19.85
CA ASN A 6 43.63 -9.56 -18.59
C ASN A 6 42.86 -8.86 -17.45
N GLY A 7 42.73 -9.54 -16.31
CA GLY A 7 41.97 -9.04 -15.15
C GLY A 7 42.55 -7.78 -14.52
N ASP A 8 43.88 -7.62 -14.58
CA ASP A 8 44.57 -6.44 -14.02
C ASP A 8 44.33 -5.19 -14.87
N GLU A 9 44.35 -5.33 -16.22
CA GLU A 9 43.99 -4.24 -17.12
C GLU A 9 42.51 -3.81 -16.94
N LEU A 10 41.62 -4.76 -16.71
CA LEU A 10 40.21 -4.48 -16.42
C LEU A 10 40.06 -3.71 -15.10
N ALA A 11 40.76 -4.14 -14.04
CA ALA A 11 40.77 -3.48 -12.75
C ALA A 11 41.34 -2.06 -12.84
N GLN A 12 42.45 -1.87 -13.55
CA GLN A 12 43.02 -0.55 -13.78
C GLN A 12 42.08 0.37 -14.58
N MET A 13 41.43 -0.17 -15.59
CA MET A 13 40.45 0.58 -16.39
C MET A 13 39.22 0.99 -15.55
N ILE A 14 38.71 0.10 -14.71
CA ILE A 14 37.62 0.40 -13.78
C ILE A 14 38.05 1.47 -12.76
N MET A 15 39.22 1.33 -12.15
CA MET A 15 39.74 2.31 -11.19
C MET A 15 40.06 3.65 -11.85
N ALA A 16 40.54 3.68 -13.09
CA ALA A 16 40.74 4.90 -13.86
C ALA A 16 39.40 5.59 -14.17
N ARG A 17 38.35 4.82 -14.53
CA ARG A 17 36.97 5.35 -14.69
C ARG A 17 36.41 5.88 -13.39
N LEU A 18 36.55 5.15 -12.29
CA LEU A 18 36.08 5.60 -10.98
C LEU A 18 36.82 6.86 -10.51
N ARG A 19 38.16 6.95 -10.73
CA ARG A 19 38.95 8.17 -10.46
C ARG A 19 38.52 9.31 -11.36
N TRP A 20 38.24 9.06 -12.64
CA TRP A 20 37.74 10.07 -13.57
C TRP A 20 36.33 10.55 -13.18
N TYR A 21 35.45 9.65 -12.78
CA TYR A 21 34.13 10.03 -12.24
C TYR A 21 34.28 10.81 -10.94
N ALA A 22 35.16 10.37 -10.01
CA ALA A 22 35.42 11.08 -8.76
C ALA A 22 36.05 12.47 -9.00
N TYR A 23 36.97 12.59 -10.00
CA TYR A 23 37.53 13.86 -10.41
C TYR A 23 36.49 14.75 -11.08
N ARG A 24 35.63 14.21 -11.94
CA ARG A 24 34.54 14.91 -12.60
C ARG A 24 33.49 15.39 -11.58
N ILE A 25 33.23 14.60 -10.56
CA ILE A 25 32.35 14.97 -9.44
C ILE A 25 32.98 16.10 -8.59
N ARG A 26 34.32 16.20 -8.50
CA ARG A 26 35.00 17.13 -7.59
C ARG A 26 35.44 18.46 -8.23
N PHE A 27 35.60 18.54 -9.55
CA PHE A 27 36.30 19.65 -10.20
C PHE A 27 35.67 20.17 -11.50
N HIS A 28 34.50 19.68 -11.95
CA HIS A 28 33.87 20.19 -13.17
C HIS A 28 32.73 21.14 -12.84
N PRO A 29 32.61 22.30 -13.51
CA PRO A 29 31.49 23.25 -13.28
C PRO A 29 30.10 22.64 -13.54
N TRP A 30 30.03 21.51 -14.23
CA TRP A 30 28.79 20.73 -14.44
C TRP A 30 28.28 20.02 -13.19
N THR A 31 29.11 19.82 -12.15
CA THR A 31 28.72 19.08 -10.94
C THR A 31 27.93 19.90 -9.95
N THR A 32 28.08 21.22 -9.96
CA THR A 32 27.33 22.11 -9.06
C THR A 32 25.88 22.28 -9.51
N ASP A 33 25.60 22.15 -10.83
CA ASP A 33 24.24 22.31 -11.38
C ASP A 33 23.52 20.98 -11.65
N GLU A 34 24.27 19.92 -11.98
CA GLU A 34 23.70 18.59 -12.31
C GLU A 34 23.36 17.77 -11.06
N LEU A 35 24.19 17.82 -10.01
CA LEU A 35 23.94 17.07 -8.77
C LEU A 35 22.65 17.48 -8.08
N PRO A 36 22.31 18.76 -7.92
CA PRO A 36 21.02 19.19 -7.41
C PRO A 36 19.85 18.71 -8.29
N LYS A 37 19.99 18.71 -9.62
CA LYS A 37 18.95 18.21 -10.54
C LYS A 37 18.75 16.69 -10.39
N ILE A 38 19.83 15.91 -10.33
CA ILE A 38 19.75 14.46 -10.11
C ILE A 38 19.13 14.15 -8.77
N LEU A 39 19.52 14.82 -7.69
CA LEU A 39 18.95 14.65 -6.36
C LEU A 39 17.47 15.06 -6.35
N GLY A 40 17.10 16.15 -7.04
CA GLY A 40 15.71 16.57 -7.21
C GLY A 40 14.87 15.51 -7.93
N THR A 41 15.39 14.94 -9.00
CA THR A 41 14.73 13.87 -9.76
C THR A 41 14.54 12.59 -8.92
N VAL A 42 15.57 12.16 -8.19
CA VAL A 42 15.46 11.02 -7.26
C VAL A 42 14.41 11.28 -6.19
N HIS A 43 14.39 12.48 -5.63
CA HIS A 43 13.37 12.89 -4.65
C HIS A 43 11.96 12.83 -5.23
N ASP A 44 11.77 13.25 -6.48
CA ASP A 44 10.47 13.19 -7.15
C ASP A 44 10.02 11.74 -7.41
N TYR A 45 10.92 10.80 -7.73
CA TYR A 45 10.60 9.37 -7.81
C TYR A 45 10.22 8.77 -6.45
N ILE A 46 10.92 9.14 -5.37
CA ILE A 46 10.55 8.74 -4.00
C ILE A 46 9.15 9.25 -3.64
N ARG A 47 8.82 10.50 -4.01
CA ARG A 47 7.49 11.07 -3.81
C ARG A 47 6.42 10.44 -4.68
N LEU A 48 6.72 10.08 -5.93
CA LEU A 48 5.80 9.39 -6.83
C LEU A 48 5.42 8.02 -6.28
N THR A 49 6.39 7.28 -5.75
CA THR A 49 6.19 5.95 -5.15
C THR A 49 5.65 5.99 -3.71
N ARG A 50 5.55 7.18 -3.10
CA ARG A 50 5.15 7.39 -1.69
C ARG A 50 6.06 6.69 -0.68
N LEU A 51 7.33 6.46 -1.00
CA LEU A 51 8.31 5.90 -0.06
C LEU A 51 8.68 6.91 1.05
N ASP A 52 8.50 8.22 0.79
CA ASP A 52 8.57 9.30 1.79
C ASP A 52 7.43 9.26 2.82
N ARG A 53 6.32 8.56 2.50
CA ARG A 53 5.12 8.47 3.35
C ARG A 53 4.59 7.05 3.36
N PRO A 54 5.23 6.11 4.08
CA PRO A 54 5.00 4.68 3.95
C PRO A 54 3.67 4.18 4.54
N ILE A 55 2.77 5.06 4.99
CA ILE A 55 1.48 4.66 5.59
C ILE A 55 0.70 3.68 4.70
N GLY A 56 0.67 3.92 3.38
CA GLY A 56 -0.04 3.03 2.47
C GLY A 56 0.61 1.65 2.33
N ILE A 57 1.94 1.53 2.54
CA ILE A 57 2.63 0.25 2.60
C ILE A 57 2.16 -0.52 3.84
N TRP A 58 2.15 0.12 5.02
CA TRP A 58 1.71 -0.50 6.25
C TRP A 58 0.25 -0.96 6.20
N LEU A 59 -0.66 -0.11 5.69
CA LEU A 59 -2.08 -0.46 5.54
C LEU A 59 -2.32 -1.65 4.60
N LEU A 60 -1.46 -1.85 3.62
CA LEU A 60 -1.48 -3.01 2.72
C LEU A 60 -0.80 -4.24 3.34
N LEU A 61 0.25 -4.03 4.13
CA LEU A 61 1.05 -5.08 4.71
C LEU A 61 0.34 -5.78 5.86
N TRP A 62 -0.37 -5.05 6.76
CA TRP A 62 -1.02 -5.66 7.91
C TRP A 62 -1.95 -6.81 7.56
N PRO A 63 -2.95 -6.66 6.67
CA PRO A 63 -3.85 -7.78 6.31
C PRO A 63 -3.12 -8.93 5.61
N THR A 64 -2.07 -8.62 4.86
CA THR A 64 -1.18 -9.63 4.26
C THR A 64 -0.45 -10.44 5.34
N LEU A 65 0.07 -9.78 6.38
CA LEU A 65 0.71 -10.43 7.52
C LEU A 65 -0.29 -11.26 8.34
N TRP A 66 -1.51 -10.75 8.57
CA TRP A 66 -2.55 -11.56 9.22
C TRP A 66 -2.78 -12.88 8.48
N ALA A 67 -2.93 -12.81 7.15
CA ALA A 67 -3.15 -13.98 6.31
C ALA A 67 -1.96 -14.93 6.30
N LEU A 68 -0.72 -14.42 6.24
CA LEU A 68 0.49 -15.22 6.31
C LEU A 68 0.60 -15.97 7.64
N TRP A 69 0.33 -15.30 8.77
CA TRP A 69 0.35 -15.93 10.10
C TRP A 69 -0.73 -16.98 10.26
N ILE A 70 -1.95 -16.70 9.86
CA ILE A 70 -3.06 -17.65 9.95
C ILE A 70 -2.78 -18.86 9.04
N GLY A 71 -2.40 -18.64 7.78
CA GLY A 71 -2.14 -19.68 6.81
C GLY A 71 -0.99 -20.62 7.19
N SER A 72 0.02 -20.08 7.88
CA SER A 72 1.20 -20.82 8.33
C SER A 72 1.11 -21.32 9.78
N ARG A 73 0.00 -21.04 10.47
CA ARG A 73 -0.15 -21.32 11.92
C ARG A 73 0.98 -20.67 12.76
N GLY A 74 1.31 -19.42 12.47
CA GLY A 74 2.32 -18.65 13.18
C GLY A 74 3.76 -18.86 12.72
N GLN A 75 4.01 -19.71 11.74
CA GLN A 75 5.36 -20.04 11.25
C GLN A 75 5.44 -19.87 9.72
N PRO A 76 5.40 -18.62 9.21
CA PRO A 76 5.49 -18.38 7.79
C PRO A 76 6.85 -18.83 7.23
N LYS A 77 6.83 -19.53 6.09
CA LYS A 77 8.08 -19.89 5.38
C LYS A 77 8.86 -18.61 5.06
N PRO A 78 10.17 -18.50 5.43
CA PRO A 78 10.92 -17.24 5.31
C PRO A 78 10.94 -16.66 3.90
N LEU A 79 11.09 -17.51 2.86
CA LEU A 79 11.07 -17.08 1.48
C LEU A 79 9.71 -16.47 1.10
N ILE A 80 8.60 -17.12 1.47
CA ILE A 80 7.25 -16.61 1.21
C ILE A 80 7.05 -15.28 1.93
N PHE A 81 7.46 -15.17 3.19
CA PHE A 81 7.38 -13.93 3.96
C PHE A 81 8.11 -12.77 3.26
N ILE A 82 9.37 -13.00 2.84
CA ILE A 82 10.18 -11.97 2.15
C ILE A 82 9.51 -11.56 0.82
N ILE A 83 9.02 -12.54 0.03
CA ILE A 83 8.34 -12.25 -1.24
C ILE A 83 7.09 -11.39 -1.02
N PHE A 84 6.29 -11.67 0.01
CA PHE A 84 5.08 -10.89 0.29
C PHE A 84 5.40 -9.49 0.81
N VAL A 85 6.40 -9.32 1.67
CA VAL A 85 6.82 -8.00 2.15
C VAL A 85 7.36 -7.16 0.99
N ALA A 86 8.31 -7.70 0.22
CA ALA A 86 8.88 -7.02 -0.94
C ALA A 86 7.80 -6.74 -2.02
N GLY A 87 6.95 -7.72 -2.33
CA GLY A 87 5.84 -7.59 -3.27
C GLY A 87 4.85 -6.50 -2.85
N THR A 88 4.55 -6.38 -1.55
CA THR A 88 3.69 -5.32 -1.03
C THR A 88 4.29 -3.94 -1.26
N VAL A 89 5.58 -3.74 -0.99
CA VAL A 89 6.29 -2.47 -1.25
C VAL A 89 6.28 -2.13 -2.73
N LEU A 90 6.63 -3.10 -3.59
CA LEU A 90 6.67 -2.93 -5.05
C LEU A 90 5.29 -2.59 -5.61
N MET A 91 4.25 -3.36 -5.26
CA MET A 91 2.90 -3.16 -5.79
C MET A 91 2.24 -1.90 -5.26
N ARG A 92 2.51 -1.52 -3.99
CA ARG A 92 2.04 -0.25 -3.45
C ARG A 92 2.67 0.94 -4.18
N SER A 93 3.98 0.88 -4.45
CA SER A 93 4.72 1.90 -5.20
C SER A 93 4.23 1.99 -6.65
N ALA A 94 4.05 0.85 -7.32
CA ALA A 94 3.48 0.77 -8.67
C ALA A 94 2.06 1.36 -8.72
N GLY A 95 1.21 0.99 -7.76
CA GLY A 95 -0.14 1.53 -7.62
C GLY A 95 -0.16 3.05 -7.45
N CYS A 96 0.79 3.64 -6.73
CA CYS A 96 0.93 5.10 -6.63
C CYS A 96 1.27 5.73 -7.98
N ALA A 97 2.22 5.16 -8.72
CA ALA A 97 2.66 5.69 -10.01
C ALA A 97 1.52 5.66 -11.05
N VAL A 98 0.79 4.54 -11.18
CA VAL A 98 -0.34 4.44 -12.11
C VAL A 98 -1.53 5.29 -11.68
N ASN A 99 -1.76 5.45 -10.37
CA ASN A 99 -2.83 6.32 -9.88
C ASN A 99 -2.53 7.80 -10.18
N ASP A 100 -1.31 8.28 -9.92
CA ASP A 100 -0.91 9.65 -10.26
C ASP A 100 -0.94 9.88 -11.78
N TYR A 101 -0.58 8.86 -12.61
CA TYR A 101 -0.73 8.93 -14.05
C TYR A 101 -2.20 9.07 -14.47
N ALA A 102 -3.10 8.27 -13.89
CA ALA A 102 -4.52 8.35 -14.18
C ALA A 102 -5.11 9.70 -13.76
N ASP A 103 -4.72 10.22 -12.59
CA ASP A 103 -5.25 11.44 -12.00
C ASP A 103 -4.54 12.73 -12.45
N ARG A 104 -3.52 12.66 -13.31
CA ARG A 104 -2.68 13.81 -13.71
C ARG A 104 -3.43 15.04 -14.21
N ARG A 105 -4.67 14.88 -14.68
CA ARG A 105 -5.53 16.00 -15.12
C ARG A 105 -6.38 16.59 -14.01
N PHE A 106 -6.60 15.85 -12.92
CA PHE A 106 -7.43 16.25 -11.78
C PHE A 106 -6.58 16.77 -10.62
N ASP A 107 -5.44 16.14 -10.34
CA ASP A 107 -4.54 16.45 -9.24
C ASP A 107 -4.12 17.94 -9.15
N PRO A 108 -3.89 18.68 -10.26
CA PRO A 108 -3.57 20.11 -10.17
C PRO A 108 -4.68 20.96 -9.57
N HIS A 109 -5.94 20.49 -9.57
CA HIS A 109 -7.10 21.22 -9.08
C HIS A 109 -7.45 20.90 -7.61
N VAL A 110 -6.75 19.98 -6.97
CA VAL A 110 -6.95 19.58 -5.57
C VAL A 110 -5.80 20.10 -4.73
N ALA A 111 -6.11 20.86 -3.66
CA ALA A 111 -5.13 21.55 -2.83
C ALA A 111 -4.01 20.63 -2.30
N ARG A 112 -4.36 19.38 -1.94
CA ARG A 112 -3.42 18.39 -1.39
C ARG A 112 -2.51 17.75 -2.44
N THR A 113 -2.96 17.65 -3.70
CA THR A 113 -2.29 16.86 -4.75
C THR A 113 -1.62 17.70 -5.84
N LYS A 114 -1.86 19.01 -5.88
CA LYS A 114 -1.29 19.92 -6.89
C LYS A 114 0.25 19.90 -6.96
N ASP A 115 0.92 19.61 -5.83
CA ASP A 115 2.38 19.56 -5.73
C ASP A 115 2.96 18.14 -5.95
N ARG A 116 2.14 17.18 -6.43
CA ARG A 116 2.63 15.86 -6.85
C ARG A 116 3.55 16.01 -8.06
N PRO A 117 4.59 15.14 -8.21
CA PRO A 117 5.57 15.28 -9.30
C PRO A 117 4.95 15.35 -10.69
N LEU A 118 3.93 14.53 -11.01
CA LEU A 118 3.24 14.57 -12.30
C LEU A 118 2.33 15.80 -12.44
N ALA A 119 1.57 16.13 -11.41
CA ALA A 119 0.67 17.28 -11.41
C ALA A 119 1.43 18.60 -11.56
N ALA A 120 2.61 18.69 -10.95
CA ALA A 120 3.51 19.83 -11.03
C ALA A 120 4.42 19.84 -12.26
N GLY A 121 4.33 18.83 -13.15
CA GLY A 121 5.14 18.74 -14.37
C GLY A 121 6.61 18.43 -14.16
N ARG A 122 7.02 17.98 -12.95
CA ARG A 122 8.42 17.63 -12.65
C ARG A 122 8.83 16.26 -13.19
N LEU A 123 7.87 15.35 -13.31
CA LEU A 123 8.04 14.06 -13.99
C LEU A 123 7.06 13.97 -15.15
N SER A 124 7.47 13.32 -16.23
CA SER A 124 6.63 13.07 -17.39
C SER A 124 5.67 11.89 -17.16
N PRO A 125 4.54 11.83 -17.87
CA PRO A 125 3.65 10.67 -17.84
C PRO A 125 4.32 9.36 -18.26
N LEU A 126 5.29 9.43 -19.18
CA LEU A 126 6.04 8.25 -19.63
C LEU A 126 6.93 7.68 -18.51
N GLU A 127 7.61 8.53 -17.76
CA GLU A 127 8.44 8.10 -16.62
C GLU A 127 7.59 7.38 -15.56
N ALA A 128 6.38 7.88 -15.27
CA ALA A 128 5.47 7.21 -14.35
C ALA A 128 5.03 5.83 -14.86
N LEU A 129 4.74 5.68 -16.16
CA LEU A 129 4.37 4.40 -16.75
C LEU A 129 5.54 3.42 -16.81
N VAL A 130 6.74 3.88 -17.12
CA VAL A 130 7.96 3.05 -17.11
C VAL A 130 8.24 2.55 -15.68
N LEU A 131 8.16 3.44 -14.68
CA LEU A 131 8.35 3.07 -13.29
C LEU A 131 7.28 2.07 -12.82
N PHE A 132 6.01 2.29 -13.16
CA PHE A 132 4.92 1.35 -12.92
C PHE A 132 5.22 -0.02 -13.52
N ALA A 133 5.64 -0.08 -14.78
CA ALA A 133 5.95 -1.33 -15.47
C ALA A 133 7.12 -2.07 -14.83
N LEU A 134 8.21 -1.37 -14.49
CA LEU A 134 9.39 -1.95 -13.83
C LEU A 134 9.04 -2.53 -12.46
N LEU A 135 8.31 -1.78 -11.63
CA LEU A 135 7.89 -2.23 -10.29
C LEU A 135 6.93 -3.43 -10.37
N SER A 136 5.97 -3.38 -11.30
CA SER A 136 5.00 -4.47 -11.50
C SER A 136 5.67 -5.74 -12.03
N LEU A 137 6.63 -5.61 -12.97
CA LEU A 137 7.41 -6.73 -13.48
C LEU A 137 8.28 -7.33 -12.37
N SER A 138 8.93 -6.51 -11.55
CA SER A 138 9.70 -6.97 -10.39
C SER A 138 8.82 -7.75 -9.40
N ALA A 139 7.61 -7.26 -9.10
CA ALA A 139 6.66 -7.98 -8.27
C ALA A 139 6.20 -9.31 -8.90
N LEU A 140 5.99 -9.33 -10.22
CA LEU A 140 5.67 -10.55 -10.95
C LEU A 140 6.82 -11.57 -10.89
N MET A 141 8.07 -11.14 -11.04
CA MET A 141 9.24 -12.02 -10.91
C MET A 141 9.31 -12.68 -9.51
N LEU A 142 8.94 -11.95 -8.46
CA LEU A 142 8.81 -12.53 -7.13
C LEU A 142 7.65 -13.53 -7.06
N ALA A 143 6.50 -13.21 -7.61
CA ALA A 143 5.31 -14.08 -7.59
C ALA A 143 5.54 -15.39 -8.38
N LEU A 144 6.34 -15.38 -9.45
CA LEU A 144 6.68 -16.56 -10.24
C LEU A 144 7.48 -17.63 -9.45
N GLN A 145 8.04 -17.28 -8.30
CA GLN A 145 8.71 -18.22 -7.40
C GLN A 145 7.72 -18.98 -6.50
N LEU A 146 6.44 -18.61 -6.53
CA LEU A 146 5.37 -19.21 -5.73
C LEU A 146 4.58 -20.24 -6.56
N ASN A 147 3.64 -20.93 -5.91
CA ASN A 147 2.81 -21.92 -6.59
C ASN A 147 1.80 -21.30 -7.59
N ARG A 148 1.26 -22.13 -8.48
CA ARG A 148 0.34 -21.72 -9.55
C ARG A 148 -0.93 -21.04 -9.03
N LEU A 149 -1.46 -21.51 -7.89
CA LEU A 149 -2.66 -20.93 -7.31
C LEU A 149 -2.39 -19.50 -6.82
N THR A 150 -1.25 -19.26 -6.17
CA THR A 150 -0.82 -17.91 -5.77
C THR A 150 -0.66 -17.00 -6.97
N LEU A 151 -0.05 -17.49 -8.06
CA LEU A 151 0.12 -16.71 -9.28
C LEU A 151 -1.23 -16.33 -9.91
N LEU A 152 -2.23 -17.23 -9.90
CA LEU A 152 -3.58 -16.91 -10.36
C LEU A 152 -4.18 -15.72 -9.58
N TYR A 153 -4.09 -15.76 -8.23
CA TYR A 153 -4.57 -14.66 -7.39
C TYR A 153 -3.73 -13.38 -7.55
N ALA A 154 -2.42 -13.50 -7.82
CA ALA A 154 -1.55 -12.35 -8.11
C ALA A 154 -1.98 -11.63 -9.39
N VAL A 155 -2.30 -12.36 -10.46
CA VAL A 155 -2.80 -11.80 -11.72
C VAL A 155 -4.16 -11.14 -11.50
N ALA A 156 -5.08 -11.81 -10.81
CA ALA A 156 -6.40 -11.26 -10.50
C ALA A 156 -6.31 -9.98 -9.64
N GLY A 157 -5.49 -10.02 -8.58
CA GLY A 157 -5.25 -8.85 -7.72
C GLY A 157 -4.57 -7.69 -8.46
N GLY A 158 -3.60 -8.01 -9.31
CA GLY A 158 -2.94 -7.03 -10.19
C GLY A 158 -3.93 -6.35 -11.14
N PHE A 159 -4.84 -7.12 -11.75
CA PHE A 159 -5.91 -6.57 -12.59
C PHE A 159 -6.81 -5.60 -11.83
N ILE A 160 -7.24 -5.97 -10.61
CA ILE A 160 -8.06 -5.11 -9.76
C ILE A 160 -7.27 -3.83 -9.38
N ALA A 161 -5.99 -3.96 -9.03
CA ALA A 161 -5.15 -2.82 -8.65
C ALA A 161 -4.93 -1.83 -9.81
N VAL A 162 -4.72 -2.32 -11.04
CA VAL A 162 -4.51 -1.49 -12.23
C VAL A 162 -5.81 -0.82 -12.68
N THR A 163 -6.95 -1.48 -12.54
CA THR A 163 -8.24 -0.94 -12.95
C THR A 163 -8.83 0.05 -11.95
N TYR A 164 -8.44 -0.01 -10.67
CA TYR A 164 -8.94 0.86 -9.60
C TYR A 164 -8.93 2.36 -9.95
N PRO A 165 -7.82 2.96 -10.45
CA PRO A 165 -7.79 4.40 -10.75
C PRO A 165 -8.80 4.85 -11.79
N PHE A 166 -9.26 3.94 -12.64
CA PHE A 166 -10.24 4.21 -13.68
C PHE A 166 -11.67 3.93 -13.19
N VAL A 167 -11.86 2.83 -12.49
CA VAL A 167 -13.17 2.38 -11.97
C VAL A 167 -13.73 3.36 -10.94
N LYS A 168 -12.89 4.01 -10.13
CA LYS A 168 -13.32 5.03 -9.15
C LYS A 168 -14.06 6.22 -9.77
N ARG A 169 -13.98 6.41 -11.09
CA ARG A 169 -14.68 7.47 -11.80
C ARG A 169 -16.14 7.14 -12.08
N PHE A 170 -16.49 5.86 -12.08
CA PHE A 170 -17.83 5.37 -12.41
C PHE A 170 -18.56 4.83 -11.17
N LEU A 171 -17.85 4.22 -10.23
CA LEU A 171 -18.43 3.67 -9.01
C LEU A 171 -18.75 4.77 -7.99
N SER A 172 -19.88 4.61 -7.32
CA SER A 172 -20.27 5.48 -6.20
C SER A 172 -19.58 5.08 -4.88
N VAL A 173 -19.06 3.86 -4.79
CA VAL A 173 -18.33 3.31 -3.62
C VAL A 173 -16.94 2.79 -4.01
N PRO A 174 -16.04 3.65 -4.55
CA PRO A 174 -14.74 3.23 -5.03
C PRO A 174 -13.85 2.66 -3.91
N GLN A 175 -14.13 3.00 -2.64
CA GLN A 175 -13.41 2.53 -1.46
C GLN A 175 -13.54 1.02 -1.24
N MET A 176 -14.69 0.43 -1.57
CA MET A 176 -14.86 -1.03 -1.51
C MET A 176 -14.02 -1.74 -2.57
N TYR A 177 -13.95 -1.17 -3.78
CA TYR A 177 -13.10 -1.70 -4.85
C TYR A 177 -11.61 -1.61 -4.48
N LEU A 178 -11.20 -0.49 -3.85
CA LEU A 178 -9.86 -0.36 -3.26
C LEU A 178 -9.62 -1.44 -2.20
N GLY A 179 -10.64 -1.74 -1.39
CA GLY A 179 -10.57 -2.80 -0.38
C GLY A 179 -10.28 -4.18 -0.96
N LEU A 180 -10.83 -4.51 -2.12
CA LEU A 180 -10.50 -5.73 -2.85
C LEU A 180 -9.05 -5.72 -3.36
N ALA A 181 -8.59 -4.58 -3.94
CA ALA A 181 -7.21 -4.42 -4.40
C ALA A 181 -6.21 -4.59 -3.25
N PHE A 182 -6.48 -3.93 -2.11
CA PHE A 182 -5.62 -3.99 -0.91
C PHE A 182 -5.70 -5.34 -0.19
N GLY A 183 -6.82 -6.05 -0.33
CA GLY A 183 -7.03 -7.39 0.23
C GLY A 183 -6.51 -8.53 -0.64
N ALA A 184 -6.05 -8.26 -1.87
CA ALA A 184 -5.60 -9.32 -2.79
C ALA A 184 -4.46 -10.18 -2.21
N GLY A 185 -3.61 -9.62 -1.35
CA GLY A 185 -2.58 -10.34 -0.62
C GLY A 185 -3.11 -11.43 0.31
N ILE A 186 -4.37 -11.37 0.75
CA ILE A 186 -4.96 -12.34 1.67
C ILE A 186 -5.12 -13.72 1.01
N PRO A 187 -5.92 -13.89 -0.07
CA PRO A 187 -6.03 -15.20 -0.72
C PRO A 187 -4.68 -15.68 -1.28
N MET A 188 -3.82 -14.76 -1.74
CA MET A 188 -2.46 -15.10 -2.17
C MET A 188 -1.63 -15.70 -1.04
N ALA A 189 -1.68 -15.15 0.17
CA ALA A 189 -0.91 -15.63 1.32
C ALA A 189 -1.34 -17.03 1.74
N PHE A 190 -2.65 -17.31 1.79
CA PHE A 190 -3.16 -18.67 2.04
C PHE A 190 -2.74 -19.62 0.92
N ALA A 191 -2.93 -19.24 -0.34
CA ALA A 191 -2.53 -20.07 -1.48
C ALA A 191 -1.04 -20.42 -1.43
N ALA A 192 -0.17 -19.46 -1.07
CA ALA A 192 1.28 -19.66 -0.99
C ALA A 192 1.69 -20.61 0.15
N GLN A 193 1.01 -20.52 1.30
CA GLN A 193 1.35 -21.31 2.49
C GLN A 193 0.74 -22.71 2.47
N THR A 194 -0.49 -22.87 1.95
CA THR A 194 -1.31 -24.09 2.10
C THR A 194 -1.80 -24.69 0.78
N GLU A 195 -1.44 -24.09 -0.36
CA GLU A 195 -1.92 -24.49 -1.70
C GLU A 195 -3.46 -24.49 -1.83
N SER A 196 -4.13 -23.76 -0.95
CA SER A 196 -5.59 -23.65 -0.89
C SER A 196 -6.03 -22.30 -0.37
N VAL A 197 -7.29 -21.93 -0.62
CA VAL A 197 -7.89 -20.72 -0.08
C VAL A 197 -9.13 -21.09 0.73
N PRO A 198 -8.99 -21.33 2.05
CA PRO A 198 -10.08 -21.77 2.90
C PRO A 198 -11.11 -20.65 3.16
N ARG A 199 -12.28 -21.00 3.70
CA ARG A 199 -13.36 -20.04 4.00
C ARG A 199 -12.91 -18.87 4.89
N VAL A 200 -11.98 -19.11 5.80
CA VAL A 200 -11.43 -18.05 6.68
C VAL A 200 -10.71 -16.95 5.90
N ALA A 201 -10.08 -17.26 4.77
CA ALA A 201 -9.43 -16.29 3.91
C ALA A 201 -10.43 -15.28 3.33
N TRP A 202 -11.61 -15.74 2.91
CA TRP A 202 -12.66 -14.89 2.37
C TRP A 202 -13.32 -14.03 3.44
N LEU A 203 -13.49 -14.55 4.65
CA LEU A 203 -13.98 -13.76 5.79
C LEU A 203 -12.96 -12.69 6.19
N LEU A 204 -11.66 -13.03 6.18
CA LEU A 204 -10.58 -12.06 6.43
C LEU A 204 -10.52 -10.99 5.33
N LEU A 205 -10.75 -11.37 4.07
CA LEU A 205 -10.86 -10.43 2.95
C LEU A 205 -12.06 -9.49 3.14
N LEU A 206 -13.21 -10.00 3.57
CA LEU A 206 -14.38 -9.18 3.89
C LEU A 206 -14.05 -8.17 4.99
N ALA A 207 -13.43 -8.61 6.10
CA ALA A 207 -13.00 -7.72 7.17
C ALA A 207 -12.06 -6.63 6.65
N ASN A 208 -11.12 -6.97 5.76
CA ASN A 208 -10.23 -6.00 5.14
C ASN A 208 -10.97 -5.01 4.24
N VAL A 209 -11.92 -5.46 3.41
CA VAL A 209 -12.72 -4.56 2.54
C VAL A 209 -13.50 -3.54 3.38
N LEU A 210 -14.13 -3.98 4.46
CA LEU A 210 -14.83 -3.11 5.40
C LEU A 210 -13.87 -2.10 6.03
N TRP A 211 -12.72 -2.55 6.53
CA TRP A 211 -11.70 -1.69 7.14
C TRP A 211 -11.11 -0.68 6.16
N VAL A 212 -10.78 -1.11 4.92
CA VAL A 212 -10.32 -0.20 3.86
C VAL A 212 -11.37 0.86 3.58
N THR A 213 -12.64 0.48 3.51
CA THR A 213 -13.75 1.42 3.29
C THR A 213 -13.82 2.45 4.42
N VAL A 214 -13.60 2.05 5.68
CA VAL A 214 -13.53 2.96 6.83
C VAL A 214 -12.43 4.00 6.64
N TYR A 215 -11.17 3.56 6.51
CA TYR A 215 -10.06 4.50 6.52
C TYR A 215 -9.96 5.33 5.24
N ASP A 216 -10.36 4.77 4.09
CA ASP A 216 -10.33 5.52 2.84
C ASP A 216 -11.51 6.49 2.72
N THR A 217 -12.63 6.23 3.44
CA THR A 217 -13.70 7.23 3.62
C THR A 217 -13.18 8.42 4.45
N MET A 218 -12.48 8.16 5.57
CA MET A 218 -11.84 9.23 6.36
C MET A 218 -10.83 10.03 5.53
N TYR A 219 -10.08 9.36 4.66
CA TYR A 219 -9.16 10.01 3.74
C TYR A 219 -9.90 10.85 2.69
N ALA A 220 -11.00 10.35 2.14
CA ALA A 220 -11.83 11.10 1.20
C ALA A 220 -12.53 12.30 1.86
N MET A 221 -12.82 12.27 3.16
CA MET A 221 -13.35 13.44 3.89
C MET A 221 -12.39 14.62 3.90
N VAL A 222 -11.06 14.38 3.80
CA VAL A 222 -10.04 15.43 3.69
C VAL A 222 -10.21 16.27 2.41
N ASP A 223 -10.55 15.60 1.30
CA ASP A 223 -10.64 16.23 -0.02
C ASP A 223 -12.09 16.55 -0.42
N ARG A 224 -13.09 16.25 0.42
CA ARG A 224 -14.53 16.32 0.10
C ARG A 224 -14.96 17.62 -0.57
N ASN A 225 -14.50 18.77 -0.04
CA ASN A 225 -14.88 20.09 -0.57
C ASN A 225 -14.27 20.36 -1.96
N ASP A 226 -13.12 19.77 -2.26
CA ASP A 226 -12.47 19.90 -3.56
C ASP A 226 -13.09 18.90 -4.55
N ASP A 227 -13.34 17.66 -4.11
CA ASP A 227 -13.93 16.58 -4.91
C ASP A 227 -15.33 16.94 -5.44
N VAL A 228 -16.17 17.58 -4.62
CA VAL A 228 -17.50 18.06 -5.04
C VAL A 228 -17.38 19.05 -6.20
N LYS A 229 -16.39 19.97 -6.18
CA LYS A 229 -16.21 20.99 -7.22
C LYS A 229 -15.78 20.41 -8.56
N ILE A 230 -15.00 19.32 -8.54
CA ILE A 230 -14.46 18.67 -9.75
C ILE A 230 -15.27 17.44 -10.18
N GLY A 231 -16.38 17.12 -9.47
CA GLY A 231 -17.28 16.03 -9.81
C GLY A 231 -16.72 14.61 -9.55
N VAL A 232 -15.74 14.47 -8.65
CA VAL A 232 -15.19 13.16 -8.25
C VAL A 232 -16.16 12.50 -7.27
N ARG A 233 -16.36 11.19 -7.42
CA ARG A 233 -17.22 10.38 -6.53
C ARG A 233 -16.41 9.75 -5.41
N SER A 234 -16.96 9.77 -4.20
CA SER A 234 -16.39 9.09 -3.04
C SER A 234 -17.46 8.71 -2.02
N THR A 235 -17.16 7.75 -1.13
CA THR A 235 -18.04 7.42 -0.01
C THR A 235 -18.26 8.60 0.93
N ALA A 236 -17.28 9.50 1.09
CA ALA A 236 -17.44 10.71 1.87
C ALA A 236 -18.54 11.63 1.31
N ILE A 237 -18.68 11.71 -0.03
CA ILE A 237 -19.76 12.45 -0.68
C ILE A 237 -21.07 11.68 -0.61
N LEU A 238 -21.04 10.37 -0.90
CA LEU A 238 -22.23 9.51 -0.92
C LEU A 238 -22.92 9.44 0.46
N PHE A 239 -22.14 9.32 1.54
CA PHE A 239 -22.65 9.19 2.89
C PHE A 239 -23.17 10.53 3.47
N GLY A 240 -22.74 11.65 2.90
CA GLY A 240 -23.19 12.97 3.31
C GLY A 240 -23.01 13.21 4.79
N ASP A 241 -24.08 13.65 5.47
CA ASP A 241 -24.06 13.91 6.90
C ASP A 241 -24.12 12.65 7.77
N SER A 242 -24.42 11.50 7.17
CA SER A 242 -24.42 10.19 7.84
C SER A 242 -23.05 9.51 7.84
N ASP A 243 -22.01 10.14 7.29
CA ASP A 243 -20.66 9.59 7.13
C ASP A 243 -20.09 8.98 8.43
N ARG A 244 -20.18 9.69 9.56
CA ARG A 244 -19.69 9.25 10.88
C ARG A 244 -20.42 8.01 11.39
N HIS A 245 -21.74 7.96 11.22
CA HIS A 245 -22.54 6.82 11.64
C HIS A 245 -22.24 5.58 10.79
N ILE A 246 -22.12 5.76 9.48
CA ILE A 246 -21.79 4.67 8.56
C ILE A 246 -20.37 4.17 8.84
N ILE A 247 -19.40 5.06 9.06
CA ILE A 247 -18.05 4.68 9.50
C ILE A 247 -18.09 3.85 10.78
N ALA A 248 -18.84 4.28 11.80
CA ALA A 248 -18.98 3.54 13.06
C ALA A 248 -19.56 2.14 12.84
N VAL A 249 -20.60 2.01 12.02
CA VAL A 249 -21.18 0.70 11.65
C VAL A 249 -20.15 -0.17 10.94
N LEU A 250 -19.42 0.35 9.97
CA LEU A 250 -18.39 -0.38 9.25
C LEU A 250 -17.23 -0.81 10.17
N GLN A 251 -16.85 0.01 11.15
CA GLN A 251 -15.86 -0.35 12.18
C GLN A 251 -16.34 -1.52 13.04
N VAL A 252 -17.60 -1.50 13.48
CA VAL A 252 -18.20 -2.62 14.23
C VAL A 252 -18.23 -3.88 13.36
N MET A 253 -18.66 -3.78 12.10
CA MET A 253 -18.69 -4.91 11.17
C MET A 253 -17.27 -5.48 10.93
N THR A 254 -16.25 -4.62 10.86
CA THR A 254 -14.84 -5.04 10.76
C THR A 254 -14.43 -5.86 11.97
N LEU A 255 -14.70 -5.36 13.19
CA LEU A 255 -14.38 -6.07 14.44
C LEU A 255 -15.13 -7.38 14.57
N VAL A 256 -16.42 -7.42 14.22
CA VAL A 256 -17.21 -8.66 14.21
C VAL A 256 -16.64 -9.66 13.23
N SER A 257 -16.28 -9.24 12.02
CA SER A 257 -15.67 -10.13 11.03
C SER A 257 -14.33 -10.70 11.51
N LEU A 258 -13.47 -9.86 12.11
CA LEU A 258 -12.20 -10.30 12.70
C LEU A 258 -12.43 -11.23 13.91
N TYR A 259 -13.41 -10.94 14.76
CA TYR A 259 -13.77 -11.84 15.86
C TYR A 259 -14.22 -13.22 15.37
N LEU A 260 -15.03 -13.27 14.30
CA LEU A 260 -15.43 -14.54 13.67
C LEU A 260 -14.23 -15.27 13.04
N VAL A 261 -13.26 -14.55 12.46
CA VAL A 261 -11.97 -15.13 12.04
C VAL A 261 -11.30 -15.80 13.25
N GLY A 262 -11.21 -15.10 14.39
CA GLY A 262 -10.66 -15.62 15.64
C GLY A 262 -11.35 -16.93 16.08
N LYS A 263 -12.69 -17.00 16.00
CA LYS A 263 -13.44 -18.21 16.34
C LYS A 263 -13.11 -19.39 15.41
N ILE A 264 -12.98 -19.14 14.09
CA ILE A 264 -12.64 -20.19 13.12
C ILE A 264 -11.23 -20.74 13.38
N ILE A 265 -10.28 -19.87 13.66
CA ILE A 265 -8.89 -20.28 13.95
C ILE A 265 -8.70 -20.67 15.43
N ARG A 266 -9.73 -20.66 16.27
CA ARG A 266 -9.70 -20.97 17.71
C ARG A 266 -8.69 -20.09 18.48
N ALA A 267 -8.57 -18.83 18.10
CA ALA A 267 -7.76 -17.86 18.84
C ALA A 267 -8.49 -17.41 20.12
N ASP A 268 -7.73 -17.04 21.14
CA ASP A 268 -8.22 -16.70 22.46
C ASP A 268 -7.70 -15.34 22.98
N SER A 269 -7.06 -15.32 24.12
CA SER A 269 -6.83 -14.13 24.94
C SER A 269 -6.00 -13.04 24.24
N TRP A 270 -4.88 -13.41 23.63
CA TRP A 270 -3.99 -12.44 22.98
C TRP A 270 -4.59 -11.83 21.73
N TYR A 271 -5.24 -12.67 20.93
CA TYR A 271 -5.93 -12.18 19.73
C TYR A 271 -7.07 -11.22 20.12
N ASN A 272 -7.88 -11.61 21.10
CA ASN A 272 -8.97 -10.77 21.60
C ASN A 272 -8.46 -9.45 22.19
N ALA A 273 -7.34 -9.44 22.91
CA ALA A 273 -6.68 -8.22 23.38
C ALA A 273 -6.27 -7.31 22.22
N GLY A 274 -5.76 -7.88 21.13
CA GLY A 274 -5.48 -7.14 19.89
C GLY A 274 -6.72 -6.50 19.28
N LEU A 275 -7.85 -7.21 19.26
CA LEU A 275 -9.14 -6.67 18.79
C LEU A 275 -9.67 -5.55 19.69
N ILE A 276 -9.56 -5.70 21.01
CA ILE A 276 -9.95 -4.66 21.98
C ILE A 276 -9.11 -3.39 21.78
N ALA A 277 -7.79 -3.53 21.61
CA ALA A 277 -6.91 -2.40 21.27
C ALA A 277 -7.35 -1.73 19.95
N GLY A 278 -7.66 -2.52 18.93
CA GLY A 278 -8.22 -2.01 17.67
C GLY A 278 -9.53 -1.24 17.85
N ALA A 279 -10.43 -1.74 18.71
CA ALA A 279 -11.68 -1.06 19.05
C ALA A 279 -11.45 0.31 19.74
N VAL A 280 -10.46 0.39 20.64
CA VAL A 280 -10.08 1.66 21.29
C VAL A 280 -9.59 2.67 20.22
N PHE A 281 -8.77 2.24 19.28
CA PHE A 281 -8.34 3.10 18.17
C PHE A 281 -9.53 3.53 17.29
N PHE A 282 -10.50 2.69 17.03
CA PHE A 282 -11.70 3.04 16.27
C PHE A 282 -12.54 4.11 17.01
N ILE A 283 -12.73 3.99 18.31
CA ILE A 283 -13.39 5.03 19.12
C ILE A 283 -12.64 6.35 19.05
N TYR A 284 -11.31 6.32 19.16
CA TYR A 284 -10.46 7.50 19.02
C TYR A 284 -10.59 8.16 17.64
N GLN A 285 -10.68 7.36 16.57
CA GLN A 285 -10.90 7.86 15.21
C GLN A 285 -12.27 8.56 15.07
N LEU A 286 -13.35 8.02 15.65
CA LEU A 286 -14.66 8.67 15.64
C LEU A 286 -14.62 10.01 16.36
N TRP A 287 -13.84 10.13 17.44
CA TRP A 287 -13.61 11.40 18.11
C TRP A 287 -12.83 12.38 17.24
N LEU A 288 -11.81 11.93 16.50
CA LEU A 288 -11.02 12.78 15.60
C LEU A 288 -11.86 13.35 14.44
N ILE A 289 -12.79 12.58 13.88
CA ILE A 289 -13.59 13.02 12.73
C ILE A 289 -14.88 13.74 13.14
N ARG A 290 -15.10 14.03 14.43
CA ARG A 290 -16.36 14.61 14.94
C ARG A 290 -16.71 15.96 14.29
N ASP A 291 -15.70 16.78 14.01
CA ASP A 291 -15.87 18.12 13.45
C ASP A 291 -15.68 18.15 11.93
N ARG A 292 -15.33 17.00 11.32
CA ARG A 292 -15.08 16.83 9.88
C ARG A 292 -14.00 17.76 9.31
N ASP A 293 -13.11 18.29 10.17
CA ASP A 293 -12.00 19.08 9.74
C ASP A 293 -10.94 18.22 9.01
N ARG A 294 -10.17 18.85 8.10
CA ARG A 294 -9.19 18.15 7.27
C ARG A 294 -8.11 17.44 8.09
N ASP A 295 -7.61 18.10 9.14
CA ASP A 295 -6.53 17.57 9.97
C ASP A 295 -7.01 16.40 10.83
N GLY A 296 -8.19 16.51 11.43
CA GLY A 296 -8.81 15.43 12.20
C GLY A 296 -9.07 14.19 11.34
N CYS A 297 -9.65 14.37 10.16
CA CYS A 297 -9.89 13.29 9.20
C CYS A 297 -8.58 12.64 8.72
N PHE A 298 -7.55 13.43 8.44
CA PHE A 298 -6.25 12.90 8.02
C PHE A 298 -5.54 12.15 9.16
N ARG A 299 -5.60 12.66 10.40
CA ARG A 299 -5.06 11.95 11.57
C ARG A 299 -5.81 10.65 11.84
N ALA A 300 -7.13 10.62 11.67
CA ALA A 300 -7.93 9.41 11.79
C ALA A 300 -7.53 8.36 10.74
N PHE A 301 -7.32 8.78 9.49
CA PHE A 301 -6.77 7.92 8.44
C PHE A 301 -5.41 7.31 8.84
N LEU A 302 -4.45 8.14 9.29
CA LEU A 302 -3.13 7.67 9.69
C LEU A 302 -3.18 6.72 10.90
N ASN A 303 -4.12 6.95 11.82
CA ASN A 303 -4.29 6.15 13.04
C ASN A 303 -4.68 4.70 12.73
N ASN A 304 -5.26 4.40 11.54
CA ASN A 304 -5.59 3.04 11.14
C ASN A 304 -4.37 2.10 11.07
N ASN A 305 -3.17 2.65 10.94
CA ASN A 305 -1.95 1.85 11.09
C ASN A 305 -1.90 1.09 12.42
N TYR A 306 -2.31 1.74 13.50
CA TYR A 306 -2.30 1.12 14.83
C TYR A 306 -3.38 0.05 14.99
N VAL A 307 -4.52 0.18 14.29
CA VAL A 307 -5.54 -0.88 14.24
C VAL A 307 -4.95 -2.13 13.59
N GLY A 308 -4.36 -1.98 12.39
CA GLY A 308 -3.72 -3.10 11.69
C GLY A 308 -2.62 -3.77 12.51
N MET A 309 -1.77 -2.95 13.14
CA MET A 309 -0.68 -3.39 13.99
C MET A 309 -1.19 -4.14 15.24
N SER A 310 -2.21 -3.63 15.94
CA SER A 310 -2.72 -4.25 17.18
C SER A 310 -3.30 -5.64 16.91
N VAL A 311 -4.05 -5.79 15.81
CA VAL A 311 -4.57 -7.09 15.39
C VAL A 311 -3.43 -8.06 15.06
N PHE A 312 -2.39 -7.58 14.36
CA PHE A 312 -1.23 -8.42 14.03
C PHE A 312 -0.44 -8.84 15.26
N ILE A 313 -0.17 -7.91 16.19
CA ILE A 313 0.54 -8.23 17.44
C ILE A 313 -0.27 -9.24 18.25
N GLY A 314 -1.57 -9.02 18.43
CA GLY A 314 -2.43 -9.98 19.11
C GLY A 314 -2.38 -11.38 18.48
N LEU A 315 -2.45 -11.45 17.16
CA LEU A 315 -2.35 -12.70 16.41
C LEU A 315 -0.99 -13.38 16.54
N ALA A 316 0.10 -12.62 16.48
CA ALA A 316 1.46 -13.14 16.62
C ALA A 316 1.71 -13.71 18.01
N LEU A 317 1.29 -12.99 19.06
CA LEU A 317 1.37 -13.45 20.45
C LEU A 317 0.50 -14.68 20.69
N GLU A 318 -0.69 -14.76 20.09
CA GLU A 318 -1.57 -15.92 20.18
C GLU A 318 -0.87 -17.19 19.67
N TYR A 319 -0.23 -17.12 18.51
CA TYR A 319 0.51 -18.26 17.96
C TYR A 319 1.81 -18.56 18.71
N GLN A 320 2.42 -17.56 19.35
CA GLN A 320 3.65 -17.75 20.12
C GLN A 320 3.42 -18.44 21.46
N PHE A 321 2.31 -18.12 22.16
CA PHE A 321 2.10 -18.53 23.54
C PHE A 321 0.99 -19.56 23.76
N HIS A 322 0.07 -19.71 22.79
CA HIS A 322 -1.06 -20.63 22.93
C HIS A 322 -1.13 -21.73 21.86
N ARG A 323 -0.17 -21.79 20.96
CA ARG A 323 -0.07 -22.79 19.87
C ARG A 323 1.38 -23.16 19.63
#